data_0ebbb67145ab99a6141b70ed383c7f8d
#
_entry.id   0ebbb67145ab99a6141b70ed383c7f8d
#
_cell.length_a   1.000
_cell.length_b   1.000
_cell.length_c   1.000
_cell.angle_alpha   90.00
_cell.angle_beta   90.00
_cell.angle_gamma   90.00
#
_symmetry.space_group_name_H-M   'P 1'
#
loop_
_entity.id
_entity.type
_entity.pdbx_description
1 polymer ?
#
loop_
_entity_poly.entity_id
_entity_poly.type
_entity_poly.pdbx_seq_one_letter_code
_entity_poly.pdbx_strand_id
1 'polypeptide(L)'
;MPTYRSASGSSAEDLFIELFSDTFGAEKAGYLYSQYPFSDIYQNSRFADFLIKNGGRRVAIEIDDEASHNPKLISQNKFYDDLLKQNSMIYLGWDVYRWAVRQMQQQPETVKDELRVFLGQH
;
A
#
# COMPACT_ATOMS: atom_id res chain seq x y z
N MET A 1 11.60 -13.99 2.92
CA MET A 1 11.09 -13.99 1.56
C MET A 1 9.69 -13.42 1.52
N PRO A 2 9.40 -12.52 0.60
CA PRO A 2 8.05 -11.98 0.52
C PRO A 2 7.07 -13.06 0.13
N THR A 3 5.93 -13.06 0.77
CA THR A 3 4.88 -14.01 0.47
C THR A 3 3.55 -13.30 0.47
N TYR A 4 2.68 -13.79 -0.36
CA TYR A 4 1.33 -13.32 -0.43
C TYR A 4 0.37 -14.42 0.04
N ARG A 5 -0.61 -14.02 0.83
CA ARG A 5 -1.62 -14.92 1.33
C ARG A 5 -3.00 -14.29 1.24
N SER A 6 -3.80 -14.72 0.29
CA SER A 6 -5.16 -14.21 0.16
C SER A 6 -6.03 -14.55 1.37
N ALA A 7 -5.76 -15.70 1.98
CA ALA A 7 -6.56 -16.16 3.10
C ALA A 7 -6.44 -15.29 4.35
N SER A 8 -5.33 -14.55 4.49
CA SER A 8 -5.09 -13.67 5.64
C SER A 8 -5.22 -12.20 5.29
N GLY A 9 -5.31 -11.88 4.02
CA GLY A 9 -5.44 -10.51 3.57
C GLY A 9 -6.88 -10.08 3.46
N SER A 10 -7.10 -8.79 3.38
CA SER A 10 -8.41 -8.24 3.10
C SER A 10 -8.73 -8.41 1.62
N SER A 11 -10.01 -8.31 1.28
CA SER A 11 -10.41 -8.33 -0.13
C SER A 11 -9.80 -7.15 -0.91
N ALA A 12 -9.54 -6.04 -0.23
CA ALA A 12 -8.88 -4.88 -0.83
C ALA A 12 -7.43 -5.20 -1.18
N GLU A 13 -6.72 -5.88 -0.30
CA GLU A 13 -5.34 -6.29 -0.57
C GLU A 13 -5.28 -7.32 -1.68
N ASP A 14 -6.23 -8.25 -1.70
CA ASP A 14 -6.32 -9.25 -2.78
C ASP A 14 -6.53 -8.56 -4.14
N LEU A 15 -7.38 -7.55 -4.18
CA LEU A 15 -7.63 -6.80 -5.41
C LEU A 15 -6.37 -6.09 -5.89
N PHE A 16 -5.62 -5.46 -4.97
CA PHE A 16 -4.36 -4.82 -5.34
C PHE A 16 -3.39 -5.82 -5.94
N ILE A 17 -3.25 -6.98 -5.33
CA ILE A 17 -2.33 -8.01 -5.82
C ILE A 17 -2.75 -8.49 -7.21
N GLU A 18 -4.05 -8.62 -7.44
CA GLU A 18 -4.56 -8.99 -8.75
C GLU A 18 -4.18 -7.94 -9.81
N LEU A 19 -4.39 -6.65 -9.50
CA LEU A 19 -4.02 -5.58 -10.42
C LEU A 19 -2.51 -5.51 -10.65
N PHE A 20 -1.72 -5.72 -9.60
CA PHE A 20 -0.28 -5.75 -9.69
C PHE A 20 0.19 -6.93 -10.56
N SER A 21 -0.40 -8.10 -10.35
CA SER A 21 -0.08 -9.30 -11.15
C SER A 21 -0.44 -9.10 -12.62
N ASP A 22 -1.59 -8.48 -12.88
CA ASP A 22 -2.00 -8.18 -14.25
C ASP A 22 -1.05 -7.22 -14.94
N THR A 23 -0.46 -6.31 -14.17
CA THR A 23 0.43 -5.27 -14.70
C THR A 23 1.84 -5.79 -14.92
N PHE A 24 2.39 -6.52 -13.97
CA PHE A 24 3.80 -6.90 -13.94
C PHE A 24 4.05 -8.40 -14.03
N GLY A 25 3.01 -9.21 -13.93
CA GLY A 25 3.11 -10.66 -13.91
C GLY A 25 3.03 -11.23 -12.50
N ALA A 26 2.48 -12.44 -12.40
CA ALA A 26 2.30 -13.10 -11.11
C ALA A 26 3.62 -13.34 -10.39
N GLU A 27 4.70 -13.56 -11.13
CA GLU A 27 6.02 -13.75 -10.55
C GLU A 27 6.47 -12.51 -9.77
N LYS A 28 6.22 -11.32 -10.32
CA LYS A 28 6.59 -10.07 -9.66
C LYS A 28 5.76 -9.83 -8.39
N ALA A 29 4.51 -10.28 -8.38
CA ALA A 29 3.67 -10.16 -7.19
C ALA A 29 4.25 -10.94 -6.01
N GLY A 30 5.03 -11.97 -6.26
CA GLY A 30 5.72 -12.73 -5.21
C GLY A 30 6.76 -11.92 -4.45
N TYR A 31 7.16 -10.77 -4.97
CA TYR A 31 8.11 -9.88 -4.32
C TYR A 31 7.47 -8.81 -3.43
N LEU A 32 6.14 -8.78 -3.35
CA LEU A 32 5.44 -7.89 -2.45
C LEU A 32 5.51 -8.42 -1.02
N TYR A 33 6.01 -7.61 -0.10
CA TYR A 33 5.93 -7.91 1.32
C TYR A 33 4.60 -7.36 1.84
N SER A 34 3.70 -8.24 2.29
CA SER A 34 2.44 -7.77 2.85
C SER A 34 2.59 -7.53 4.34
N GLN A 35 1.88 -6.51 4.86
CA GLN A 35 1.88 -6.13 6.27
C GLN A 35 3.31 -5.99 6.81
N TYR A 36 4.08 -5.13 6.16
CA TYR A 36 5.48 -4.94 6.50
C TYR A 36 5.63 -4.07 7.75
N PRO A 37 6.31 -4.57 8.79
CA PRO A 37 6.39 -3.84 10.06
C PRO A 37 7.39 -2.70 10.00
N PHE A 38 7.06 -1.61 10.69
CA PHE A 38 7.97 -0.51 10.92
C PHE A 38 7.56 0.22 12.20
N SER A 39 8.40 1.14 12.65
CA SER A 39 8.10 1.98 13.82
C SER A 39 7.88 3.41 13.35
N ASP A 40 6.86 4.07 13.91
CA ASP A 40 6.67 5.49 13.64
C ASP A 40 7.68 6.32 14.46
N ILE A 41 7.62 7.64 14.32
CA ILE A 41 8.58 8.53 15.00
C ILE A 41 8.44 8.50 16.52
N TYR A 42 7.35 7.97 17.05
CA TYR A 42 7.14 7.80 18.49
C TYR A 42 7.38 6.36 18.95
N GLN A 43 7.97 5.53 18.10
CA GLN A 43 8.32 4.14 18.40
C GLN A 43 7.11 3.23 18.55
N ASN A 44 5.96 3.62 18.01
CA ASN A 44 4.80 2.73 17.95
C ASN A 44 4.91 1.78 16.76
N SER A 45 4.50 0.54 16.97
CA SER A 45 4.49 -0.47 15.91
C SER A 45 3.44 -0.15 14.85
N ARG A 46 3.84 -0.22 13.59
CA ARG A 46 2.98 0.04 12.44
C ARG A 46 3.21 -1.02 11.38
N PHE A 47 2.28 -1.10 10.43
CA PHE A 47 2.42 -2.01 9.29
C PHE A 47 2.04 -1.26 8.02
N ALA A 48 2.92 -1.34 7.01
CA ALA A 48 2.57 -0.92 5.67
C ALA A 48 1.79 -2.05 5.00
N ASP A 49 0.75 -1.73 4.25
CA ASP A 49 -0.04 -2.77 3.58
C ASP A 49 0.86 -3.61 2.68
N PHE A 50 1.70 -2.98 1.88
CA PHE A 50 2.70 -3.65 1.08
C PHE A 50 4.00 -2.87 1.07
N LEU A 51 5.11 -3.58 0.94
CA LEU A 51 6.41 -2.97 0.72
C LEU A 51 7.10 -3.65 -0.45
N ILE A 52 7.75 -2.86 -1.29
CA ILE A 52 8.61 -3.34 -2.36
C ILE A 52 10.04 -2.93 -2.02
N LYS A 53 10.96 -3.87 -2.06
CA LYS A 53 12.39 -3.61 -1.91
C LYS A 53 13.04 -3.73 -3.27
N ASN A 54 13.69 -2.67 -3.72
CA ASN A 54 14.37 -2.67 -5.01
C ASN A 54 15.72 -1.98 -4.82
N GLY A 55 16.75 -2.78 -4.66
CA GLY A 55 18.07 -2.29 -4.31
C GLY A 55 18.03 -1.58 -2.97
N GLY A 56 18.51 -0.35 -2.93
CA GLY A 56 18.48 0.46 -1.71
C GLY A 56 17.14 1.17 -1.47
N ARG A 57 16.19 1.04 -2.38
CA ARG A 57 14.90 1.73 -2.28
C ARG A 57 13.89 0.89 -1.54
N ARG A 58 12.99 1.59 -0.85
CA ARG A 58 11.82 0.99 -0.21
C ARG A 58 10.61 1.76 -0.68
N VAL A 59 9.63 1.06 -1.22
CA VAL A 59 8.38 1.66 -1.71
C VAL A 59 7.24 1.05 -0.92
N ALA A 60 6.57 1.89 -0.14
CA ALA A 60 5.40 1.46 0.62
C ALA A 60 4.15 1.73 -0.20
N ILE A 61 3.22 0.80 -0.15
CA ILE A 61 1.93 0.93 -0.81
C ILE A 61 0.84 0.81 0.25
N GLU A 62 -0.05 1.79 0.26
CA GLU A 62 -1.18 1.85 1.18
C GLU A 62 -2.48 1.76 0.40
N ILE A 63 -3.37 0.91 0.86
CA ILE A 63 -4.67 0.72 0.25
C ILE A 63 -5.70 1.41 1.14
N ASP A 64 -6.33 2.44 0.58
CA ASP A 64 -7.26 3.27 1.34
C ASP A 64 -8.69 2.82 1.12
N ASP A 65 -9.34 2.43 2.21
CA ASP A 65 -10.77 2.21 2.20
C ASP A 65 -11.44 3.55 2.40
N GLU A 66 -12.16 4.03 1.38
CA GLU A 66 -12.82 5.33 1.45
C GLU A 66 -13.84 5.42 2.58
N ALA A 67 -14.47 4.33 2.93
CA ALA A 67 -15.39 4.32 4.06
C ALA A 67 -14.67 4.64 5.37
N SER A 68 -13.43 4.18 5.52
CA SER A 68 -12.61 4.48 6.68
C SER A 68 -12.06 5.89 6.67
N HIS A 69 -11.99 6.53 5.51
CA HIS A 69 -11.40 7.85 5.35
C HIS A 69 -12.42 8.94 5.09
N ASN A 70 -13.71 8.61 5.13
CA ASN A 70 -14.77 9.59 4.98
C ASN A 70 -14.80 10.50 6.23
N PRO A 71 -14.66 11.83 6.09
CA PRO A 71 -14.62 12.73 7.25
C PRO A 71 -15.85 12.64 8.13
N LYS A 72 -16.94 12.12 7.62
CA LYS A 72 -18.18 11.95 8.40
C LYS A 72 -18.17 10.67 9.23
N LEU A 73 -17.26 9.72 8.91
CA LEU A 73 -17.24 8.40 9.51
C LEU A 73 -16.02 8.14 10.39
N ILE A 74 -14.97 8.96 10.28
CA ILE A 74 -13.76 8.78 11.09
C ILE A 74 -13.58 9.96 12.03
N SER A 75 -12.96 9.68 13.18
CA SER A 75 -12.62 10.74 14.11
C SER A 75 -11.43 11.54 13.59
N GLN A 76 -11.34 12.79 14.07
CA GLN A 76 -10.20 13.65 13.76
C GLN A 76 -8.89 13.02 14.23
N ASN A 77 -8.90 12.37 15.37
CA ASN A 77 -7.70 11.72 15.89
C ASN A 77 -7.23 10.56 15.00
N LYS A 78 -8.17 9.81 14.44
CA LYS A 78 -7.82 8.74 13.52
C LYS A 78 -7.22 9.30 12.23
N PHE A 79 -7.75 10.40 11.75
CA PHE A 79 -7.21 11.08 10.59
C PHE A 79 -5.77 11.55 10.83
N TYR A 80 -5.53 12.16 11.98
CA TYR A 80 -4.20 12.60 12.36
C TYR A 80 -3.23 11.44 12.52
N ASP A 81 -3.71 10.32 13.06
CA ASP A 81 -2.90 9.11 13.22
C ASP A 81 -2.48 8.54 11.86
N ASP A 82 -3.38 8.57 10.89
CA ASP A 82 -3.07 8.12 9.54
C ASP A 82 -2.02 8.98 8.87
N LEU A 83 -2.10 10.31 9.07
CA LEU A 83 -1.07 11.23 8.59
C LEU A 83 0.28 10.96 9.25
N LEU A 84 0.29 10.69 10.55
CA LEU A 84 1.51 10.37 11.27
C LEU A 84 2.16 9.10 10.71
N LYS A 85 1.35 8.09 10.41
CA LYS A 85 1.84 6.85 9.82
C LYS A 85 2.54 7.14 8.49
N GLN A 86 1.88 7.89 7.61
CA GLN A 86 2.44 8.20 6.29
C GLN A 86 3.70 9.05 6.41
N ASN A 87 3.67 10.08 7.25
CA ASN A 87 4.82 10.94 7.44
C ASN A 87 6.01 10.17 8.01
N SER A 88 5.74 9.21 8.88
CA SER A 88 6.81 8.37 9.44
C SER A 88 7.48 7.50 8.38
N MET A 89 6.71 6.94 7.45
CA MET A 89 7.28 6.18 6.33
C MET A 89 8.17 7.06 5.46
N ILE A 90 7.71 8.27 5.16
CA ILE A 90 8.49 9.22 4.36
C ILE A 90 9.76 9.61 5.10
N TYR A 91 9.67 9.81 6.40
CA TYR A 91 10.83 10.13 7.24
C TYR A 91 11.88 9.01 7.23
N LEU A 92 11.45 7.75 7.10
CA LEU A 92 12.36 6.62 6.97
C LEU A 92 13.06 6.59 5.60
N GLY A 93 12.68 7.47 4.69
CA GLY A 93 13.25 7.51 3.35
C GLY A 93 12.50 6.64 2.35
N TRP A 94 11.34 6.17 2.70
CA TRP A 94 10.53 5.34 1.81
C TRP A 94 9.70 6.21 0.88
N ASP A 95 9.49 5.75 -0.35
CA ASP A 95 8.46 6.30 -1.22
C ASP A 95 7.12 5.72 -0.78
N VAL A 96 6.06 6.50 -0.87
CA VAL A 96 4.73 6.05 -0.47
C VAL A 96 3.75 6.36 -1.59
N TYR A 97 3.03 5.33 -2.03
CA TYR A 97 1.95 5.48 -3.00
C TYR A 97 0.68 4.91 -2.40
N ARG A 98 -0.44 5.53 -2.70
CA ARG A 98 -1.73 5.16 -2.11
C ARG A 98 -2.78 5.05 -3.20
N TRP A 99 -3.63 4.04 -3.09
CA TRP A 99 -4.77 3.86 -3.99
C TRP A 99 -6.02 3.57 -3.19
N ALA A 100 -7.14 4.14 -3.61
CA ALA A 100 -8.42 3.91 -2.98
C ALA A 100 -9.03 2.59 -3.49
N VAL A 101 -9.67 1.87 -2.60
CA VAL A 101 -10.34 0.61 -2.96
C VAL A 101 -11.35 0.85 -4.08
N ARG A 102 -12.16 1.89 -3.97
CA ARG A 102 -13.17 2.19 -4.99
C ARG A 102 -12.56 2.46 -6.35
N GLN A 103 -11.43 3.17 -6.40
CA GLN A 103 -10.75 3.42 -7.66
C GLN A 103 -10.26 2.11 -8.28
N MET A 104 -9.71 1.21 -7.47
CA MET A 104 -9.26 -0.09 -7.97
C MET A 104 -10.42 -0.91 -8.54
N GLN A 105 -11.61 -0.78 -7.95
CA GLN A 105 -12.81 -1.48 -8.41
C GLN A 105 -13.41 -0.86 -9.68
N GLN A 106 -13.47 0.46 -9.73
CA GLN A 106 -14.17 1.18 -10.79
C GLN A 106 -13.29 1.61 -11.95
N GLN A 107 -11.99 1.80 -11.68
CA GLN A 107 -11.03 2.29 -12.67
C GLN A 107 -9.76 1.44 -12.67
N PRO A 108 -9.88 0.12 -12.84
CA PRO A 108 -8.71 -0.77 -12.73
C PRO A 108 -7.65 -0.47 -13.80
N GLU A 109 -8.06 -0.08 -15.00
CA GLU A 109 -7.08 0.23 -16.05
C GLU A 109 -6.28 1.49 -15.73
N THR A 110 -6.93 2.49 -15.12
CA THR A 110 -6.24 3.69 -14.66
C THR A 110 -5.20 3.34 -13.60
N VAL A 111 -5.57 2.49 -12.64
CA VAL A 111 -4.66 2.06 -11.58
C VAL A 111 -3.47 1.32 -12.18
N LYS A 112 -3.70 0.43 -13.14
CA LYS A 112 -2.62 -0.30 -13.80
C LYS A 112 -1.67 0.65 -14.54
N ASP A 113 -2.20 1.68 -15.19
CA ASP A 113 -1.38 2.67 -15.85
C ASP A 113 -0.49 3.41 -14.85
N GLU A 114 -1.06 3.79 -13.71
CA GLU A 114 -0.31 4.45 -12.65
C GLU A 114 0.75 3.53 -12.06
N LEU A 115 0.43 2.25 -11.86
CA LEU A 115 1.42 1.27 -11.41
C LEU A 115 2.61 1.22 -12.36
N ARG A 116 2.36 1.21 -13.67
CA ARG A 116 3.44 1.18 -14.66
C ARG A 116 4.32 2.41 -14.56
N VAL A 117 3.72 3.58 -14.37
CA VAL A 117 4.48 4.84 -14.30
C VAL A 117 5.27 4.91 -12.99
N PHE A 118 4.63 4.64 -11.86
CA PHE A 118 5.26 4.85 -10.56
C PHE A 118 6.21 3.73 -10.17
N LEU A 119 5.89 2.50 -10.52
CA LEU A 119 6.65 1.33 -10.07
C LEU A 119 7.43 0.64 -11.18
N GLY A 120 7.05 0.83 -12.42
CA GLY A 120 7.68 0.16 -13.55
C GLY A 120 9.11 0.59 -13.82
N GLN A 121 9.55 1.69 -13.23
CA GLN A 121 10.91 2.21 -13.40
C GLN A 121 11.85 1.75 -12.30
N HIS A 122 11.38 0.93 -11.41
CA HIS A 122 12.14 0.49 -10.25
C HIS A 122 12.48 -1.02 -10.27
#